data_739e096cc0e4dee326cf6e39e4ec0b75
#
_entry.id   739e096cc0e4dee326cf6e39e4ec0b75
#
_cell.length_a   1.000
_cell.length_b   1.000
_cell.length_c   1.000
_cell.angle_alpha   90.00
_cell.angle_beta   90.00
_cell.angle_gamma   90.00
#
_symmetry.space_group_name_H-M   'P 1'
#
loop_
_entity.id
_entity.type
_entity.pdbx_description
1 polymer ?
#
loop_
_entity_poly.entity_id
_entity_poly.type
_entity_poly.pdbx_seq_one_letter_code
_entity_poly.pdbx_strand_id
1 'polypeptide(L)'
;MPVSTQSTVVPFLGVLVQLGGALLLVGFFMLLRRHVVRRPYFSAWVGAWCAIAIGILALVVRYLLIRRFVPTATDATPVVRLLYFAYQSAKLIAFVLFLRGTSMYVAGGREGASARLSLIAASLIFAAGSALFAKSGLNEMVIWQAIVAVPVLGYCASILLWLPRSRRTLGSVVTGAAFAALAALWLVYGGAFGLAIGDRSTSIARLATTFVGYNSYFDLLLDVLLGYGMVVLLMEDAQREVSDAQTELRLSHDRLSRAAMFDSLTDSLNRRAFVEGVGLEMARATFGTVILADIDDLKLVNDQHGHAVGDLLLRRCADVLRSALRPYDKLYRWGGDEFLLIVPSARAADMLHRLQLAVTTSDPIVSPTDGSRLTLEVSMGGADYSRAEEIGPAIDRADRDMYEDKSRRKGEPRNTPDHLRRSQIASLSS
;
A
#
# COMPACT_ATOMS: atom_id res chain seq x y z
N MET A 1 -44.57 37.08 34.02
CA MET A 1 -44.57 35.62 34.16
C MET A 1 -43.13 35.14 34.07
N PRO A 2 -42.60 34.31 34.99
CA PRO A 2 -41.25 33.82 34.89
C PRO A 2 -41.16 32.96 33.64
N VAL A 3 -40.26 33.34 32.73
CA VAL A 3 -39.86 32.53 31.59
C VAL A 3 -39.43 31.20 32.15
N SER A 4 -40.16 30.14 31.78
CA SER A 4 -40.01 28.82 32.37
C SER A 4 -38.53 28.39 32.29
N THR A 5 -37.95 28.01 33.43
CA THR A 5 -36.60 27.51 33.59
C THR A 5 -36.27 26.37 32.62
N GLN A 6 -37.25 25.67 32.10
CA GLN A 6 -37.15 24.65 31.07
C GLN A 6 -36.63 25.16 29.70
N SER A 7 -36.95 26.41 29.31
CA SER A 7 -36.57 26.95 27.98
C SER A 7 -35.08 27.22 27.80
N THR A 8 -34.30 27.28 28.87
CA THR A 8 -32.84 27.53 28.83
C THR A 8 -32.01 26.31 29.20
N VAL A 9 -32.58 25.32 29.89
CA VAL A 9 -31.87 24.14 30.37
C VAL A 9 -31.53 23.16 29.21
N VAL A 10 -32.51 22.93 28.34
CA VAL A 10 -32.33 21.97 27.20
C VAL A 10 -31.23 22.43 26.24
N PRO A 11 -31.21 23.68 25.74
CA PRO A 11 -30.10 24.14 24.88
C PRO A 11 -28.73 24.07 25.56
N PHE A 12 -28.64 24.46 26.85
CA PHE A 12 -27.39 24.44 27.59
C PHE A 12 -26.85 22.99 27.76
N LEU A 13 -27.74 22.07 28.13
CA LEU A 13 -27.37 20.66 28.25
C LEU A 13 -26.91 20.10 26.91
N GLY A 14 -27.57 20.45 25.81
CA GLY A 14 -27.19 20.08 24.45
C GLY A 14 -25.76 20.52 24.10
N VAL A 15 -25.41 21.77 24.39
CA VAL A 15 -24.06 22.30 24.15
C VAL A 15 -23.00 21.61 25.02
N LEU A 16 -23.29 21.24 26.27
CA LEU A 16 -22.38 20.47 27.13
C LEU A 16 -22.14 19.07 26.58
N VAL A 17 -23.20 18.38 26.16
CA VAL A 17 -23.09 17.04 25.57
C VAL A 17 -22.30 17.08 24.25
N GLN A 18 -22.57 18.11 23.43
CA GLN A 18 -21.80 18.32 22.20
C GLN A 18 -20.31 18.60 22.46
N LEU A 19 -19.98 19.39 23.50
CA LEU A 19 -18.60 19.62 23.92
C LEU A 19 -17.93 18.31 24.34
N GLY A 20 -18.60 17.49 25.15
CA GLY A 20 -18.11 16.18 25.56
C GLY A 20 -17.82 15.27 24.35
N GLY A 21 -18.75 15.20 23.39
CA GLY A 21 -18.58 14.46 22.15
C GLY A 21 -17.41 14.97 21.30
N ALA A 22 -17.28 16.29 21.13
CA ALA A 22 -16.18 16.90 20.40
C ALA A 22 -14.81 16.62 21.05
N LEU A 23 -14.71 16.69 22.39
CA LEU A 23 -13.48 16.38 23.12
C LEU A 23 -13.10 14.89 23.01
N LEU A 24 -14.08 13.99 23.06
CA LEU A 24 -13.85 12.55 22.82
C LEU A 24 -13.34 12.30 21.42
N LEU A 25 -13.93 12.92 20.40
CA LEU A 25 -13.45 12.81 19.02
C LEU A 25 -12.03 13.36 18.88
N VAL A 26 -11.74 14.54 19.44
CA VAL A 26 -10.38 15.11 19.43
C VAL A 26 -9.37 14.16 20.09
N GLY A 27 -9.68 13.66 21.30
CA GLY A 27 -8.81 12.72 21.99
C GLY A 27 -8.53 11.44 21.17
N PHE A 28 -9.58 10.87 20.60
CA PHE A 28 -9.50 9.68 19.76
C PHE A 28 -8.68 9.93 18.49
N PHE A 29 -8.93 11.04 17.78
CA PHE A 29 -8.18 11.39 16.58
C PHE A 29 -6.71 11.74 16.88
N MET A 30 -6.42 12.39 18.03
CA MET A 30 -5.03 12.61 18.45
C MET A 30 -4.30 11.32 18.76
N LEU A 31 -4.98 10.35 19.39
CA LEU A 31 -4.43 9.01 19.63
C LEU A 31 -4.11 8.30 18.33
N LEU A 32 -5.04 8.28 17.39
CA LEU A 32 -4.83 7.70 16.04
C LEU A 32 -3.66 8.37 15.32
N ARG A 33 -3.57 9.70 15.34
CA ARG A 33 -2.47 10.44 14.71
C ARG A 33 -1.11 10.06 15.31
N ARG A 34 -1.04 9.77 16.58
CA ARG A 34 0.20 9.39 17.28
C ARG A 34 0.65 7.98 16.91
N HIS A 35 -0.27 7.03 16.72
CA HIS A 35 0.03 5.60 16.65
C HIS A 35 -0.12 5.00 15.24
N VAL A 36 -0.98 5.55 14.38
CA VAL A 36 -1.33 4.86 13.14
C VAL A 36 -0.63 5.47 11.92
N VAL A 37 -0.79 6.76 11.63
CA VAL A 37 -0.21 7.34 10.40
C VAL A 37 -0.10 8.87 10.46
N ARG A 38 1.06 9.42 10.08
CA ARG A 38 1.24 10.87 9.88
C ARG A 38 0.82 11.31 8.48
N ARG A 39 -0.49 11.26 8.18
CA ARG A 39 -1.01 11.75 6.89
C ARG A 39 -1.35 13.24 6.97
N PRO A 40 -0.93 14.06 5.98
CA PRO A 40 -1.22 15.51 5.99
C PRO A 40 -2.72 15.82 6.02
N TYR A 41 -3.56 15.10 5.26
CA TYR A 41 -5.01 15.28 5.24
C TYR A 41 -5.64 14.98 6.61
N PHE A 42 -5.16 13.94 7.30
CA PHE A 42 -5.67 13.57 8.61
C PHE A 42 -5.33 14.63 9.67
N SER A 43 -4.13 15.25 9.58
CA SER A 43 -3.75 16.37 10.45
C SER A 43 -4.68 17.58 10.28
N ALA A 44 -5.17 17.85 9.06
CA ALA A 44 -6.15 18.90 8.82
C ALA A 44 -7.49 18.56 9.50
N TRP A 45 -7.97 17.32 9.40
CA TRP A 45 -9.21 16.89 10.09
C TRP A 45 -9.11 16.95 11.60
N VAL A 46 -7.97 16.52 12.18
CA VAL A 46 -7.72 16.70 13.62
C VAL A 46 -7.80 18.17 14.02
N GLY A 47 -7.19 19.06 13.23
CA GLY A 47 -7.28 20.50 13.43
C GLY A 47 -8.72 21.02 13.36
N ALA A 48 -9.54 20.50 12.44
CA ALA A 48 -10.96 20.86 12.34
C ALA A 48 -11.74 20.48 13.61
N TRP A 49 -11.54 19.27 14.14
CA TRP A 49 -12.15 18.83 15.39
C TRP A 49 -11.70 19.64 16.61
N CYS A 50 -10.40 19.99 16.66
CA CYS A 50 -9.89 20.89 17.70
C CYS A 50 -10.58 22.28 17.61
N ALA A 51 -10.73 22.82 16.41
CA ALA A 51 -11.39 24.09 16.22
C ALA A 51 -12.87 24.03 16.64
N ILE A 52 -13.60 22.97 16.29
CA ILE A 52 -14.99 22.76 16.76
C ILE A 52 -15.04 22.74 18.28
N ALA A 53 -14.20 21.98 18.96
CA ALA A 53 -14.18 21.89 20.40
C ALA A 53 -13.89 23.26 21.06
N ILE A 54 -12.94 24.04 20.52
CA ILE A 54 -12.65 25.40 20.99
C ILE A 54 -13.86 26.31 20.80
N GLY A 55 -14.55 26.25 19.66
CA GLY A 55 -15.75 27.04 19.42
C GLY A 55 -16.89 26.71 20.42
N ILE A 56 -17.16 25.41 20.61
CA ILE A 56 -18.21 25.00 21.57
C ILE A 56 -17.83 25.39 23.00
N LEU A 57 -16.53 25.28 23.38
CA LEU A 57 -16.05 25.73 24.68
C LEU A 57 -16.31 27.24 24.89
N ALA A 58 -16.04 28.09 23.90
CA ALA A 58 -16.34 29.51 23.97
C ALA A 58 -17.83 29.76 24.25
N LEU A 59 -18.71 28.95 23.65
CA LEU A 59 -20.16 29.03 23.87
C LEU A 59 -20.56 28.59 25.28
N VAL A 60 -19.97 27.51 25.80
CA VAL A 60 -20.18 27.05 27.21
C VAL A 60 -19.71 28.12 28.19
N VAL A 61 -18.53 28.70 27.97
CA VAL A 61 -18.00 29.79 28.80
C VAL A 61 -18.95 30.99 28.79
N ARG A 62 -19.52 31.37 27.63
CA ARG A 62 -20.53 32.41 27.54
C ARG A 62 -21.76 32.11 28.41
N TYR A 63 -22.33 30.91 28.31
CA TYR A 63 -23.50 30.53 29.14
C TYR A 63 -23.19 30.58 30.64
N LEU A 64 -22.01 30.13 31.06
CA LEU A 64 -21.60 30.12 32.46
C LEU A 64 -21.32 31.54 32.97
N LEU A 65 -20.59 32.38 32.21
CA LEU A 65 -20.24 33.73 32.60
C LEU A 65 -21.51 34.61 32.79
N ILE A 66 -22.43 34.55 31.81
CA ILE A 66 -23.67 35.36 31.86
C ILE A 66 -24.49 34.96 33.11
N ARG A 67 -24.64 33.65 33.32
CA ARG A 67 -25.49 33.16 34.42
C ARG A 67 -24.93 33.43 35.82
N ARG A 68 -23.58 33.34 35.95
CA ARG A 68 -22.96 33.35 37.26
C ARG A 68 -22.35 34.69 37.69
N PHE A 69 -21.70 35.39 36.76
CA PHE A 69 -20.85 36.54 37.10
C PHE A 69 -21.35 37.89 36.56
N VAL A 70 -22.13 37.91 35.48
CA VAL A 70 -22.59 39.13 34.85
C VAL A 70 -24.06 38.96 34.41
N PRO A 71 -25.00 38.86 35.40
CA PRO A 71 -26.40 38.60 35.07
C PRO A 71 -27.06 39.72 34.21
N THR A 72 -26.45 40.90 34.19
CA THR A 72 -26.88 42.07 33.38
C THR A 72 -26.24 42.11 31.98
N ALA A 73 -25.35 41.16 31.64
CA ALA A 73 -24.70 41.16 30.36
C ALA A 73 -25.71 40.92 29.25
N THR A 74 -25.63 41.77 28.26
CA THR A 74 -26.38 41.67 27.00
C THR A 74 -25.45 41.19 25.89
N ASP A 75 -26.00 40.82 24.75
CA ASP A 75 -25.18 40.45 23.55
C ASP A 75 -24.30 41.63 23.08
N ALA A 76 -24.53 42.85 23.53
CA ALA A 76 -23.71 44.02 23.26
C ALA A 76 -22.46 44.12 24.19
N THR A 77 -22.40 43.36 25.26
CA THR A 77 -21.26 43.38 26.19
C THR A 77 -19.97 42.94 25.50
N PRO A 78 -18.85 43.69 25.63
CA PRO A 78 -17.61 43.40 24.89
C PRO A 78 -17.08 41.97 25.07
N VAL A 79 -17.14 41.42 26.30
CA VAL A 79 -16.73 40.05 26.61
C VAL A 79 -17.60 39.02 25.88
N VAL A 80 -18.93 39.26 25.81
CA VAL A 80 -19.84 38.37 25.08
C VAL A 80 -19.57 38.42 23.59
N ARG A 81 -19.29 39.58 23.02
CA ARG A 81 -18.89 39.72 21.61
C ARG A 81 -17.56 39.04 21.30
N LEU A 82 -16.58 39.10 22.23
CA LEU A 82 -15.33 38.38 22.07
C LEU A 82 -15.56 36.87 22.03
N LEU A 83 -16.40 36.32 22.90
CA LEU A 83 -16.75 34.90 22.91
C LEU A 83 -17.49 34.47 21.64
N TYR A 84 -18.38 35.33 21.12
CA TYR A 84 -19.02 35.10 19.82
C TYR A 84 -18.03 35.13 18.68
N PHE A 85 -17.10 36.07 18.66
CA PHE A 85 -16.01 36.09 17.68
C PHE A 85 -15.16 34.82 17.74
N ALA A 86 -14.78 34.36 18.94
CA ALA A 86 -14.02 33.11 19.12
C ALA A 86 -14.81 31.90 18.60
N TYR A 87 -16.09 31.78 18.93
CA TYR A 87 -16.97 30.72 18.45
C TYR A 87 -17.09 30.74 16.94
N GLN A 88 -17.35 31.89 16.34
CA GLN A 88 -17.50 32.07 14.90
C GLN A 88 -16.21 31.73 14.13
N SER A 89 -15.08 32.27 14.60
CA SER A 89 -13.78 32.02 14.00
C SER A 89 -13.44 30.53 14.02
N ALA A 90 -13.66 29.88 15.17
CA ALA A 90 -13.36 28.46 15.32
C ALA A 90 -14.21 27.58 14.38
N LYS A 91 -15.50 27.84 14.25
CA LYS A 91 -16.38 27.11 13.33
C LYS A 91 -15.97 27.30 11.86
N LEU A 92 -15.68 28.55 11.44
CA LEU A 92 -15.24 28.82 10.07
C LEU A 92 -13.88 28.18 9.74
N ILE A 93 -12.94 28.23 10.68
CA ILE A 93 -11.65 27.55 10.54
C ILE A 93 -11.85 26.03 10.41
N ALA A 94 -12.79 25.44 11.18
CA ALA A 94 -13.11 24.02 11.06
C ALA A 94 -13.60 23.65 9.64
N PHE A 95 -14.50 24.45 9.05
CA PHE A 95 -14.97 24.22 7.68
C PHE A 95 -13.83 24.28 6.66
N VAL A 96 -12.93 25.27 6.78
CA VAL A 96 -11.74 25.38 5.91
C VAL A 96 -10.82 24.15 6.08
N LEU A 97 -10.63 23.67 7.31
CA LEU A 97 -9.80 22.51 7.58
C LEU A 97 -10.43 21.20 7.09
N PHE A 98 -11.76 21.05 7.16
CA PHE A 98 -12.46 19.93 6.53
C PHE A 98 -12.31 19.96 5.01
N LEU A 99 -12.53 21.11 4.38
CA LEU A 99 -12.33 21.29 2.94
C LEU A 99 -10.91 20.88 2.53
N ARG A 100 -9.93 21.42 3.25
CA ARG A 100 -8.54 21.15 2.99
C ARG A 100 -8.21 19.67 3.15
N GLY A 101 -8.57 19.05 4.28
CA GLY A 101 -8.28 17.63 4.53
C GLY A 101 -8.90 16.74 3.47
N THR A 102 -10.15 17.01 3.08
CA THR A 102 -10.87 16.24 2.07
C THR A 102 -10.26 16.42 0.67
N SER A 103 -9.89 17.65 0.30
CA SER A 103 -9.19 17.93 -0.97
C SER A 103 -7.82 17.26 -1.04
N MET A 104 -7.05 17.29 0.07
CA MET A 104 -5.74 16.61 0.14
C MET A 104 -5.87 15.10 0.05
N TYR A 105 -6.91 14.50 0.63
CA TYR A 105 -7.19 13.08 0.50
C TYR A 105 -7.42 12.69 -0.96
N VAL A 106 -8.26 13.44 -1.68
CA VAL A 106 -8.60 13.17 -3.08
C VAL A 106 -7.42 13.43 -4.03
N ALA A 107 -6.65 14.51 -3.79
CA ALA A 107 -5.54 14.96 -4.63
C ALA A 107 -4.20 14.27 -4.34
N GLY A 108 -4.12 13.37 -3.35
CA GLY A 108 -2.86 12.69 -3.00
C GLY A 108 -1.80 13.57 -2.36
N GLY A 109 -2.19 14.62 -1.65
CA GLY A 109 -1.32 15.36 -0.71
C GLY A 109 -0.59 16.61 -1.24
N ARG A 110 -0.90 17.09 -2.45
CA ARG A 110 -0.25 18.29 -3.01
C ARG A 110 -1.10 19.55 -2.86
N GLU A 111 -0.71 20.47 -1.97
CA GLU A 111 -1.27 21.84 -1.91
C GLU A 111 -0.19 22.89 -1.67
N GLY A 112 -0.38 24.06 -2.29
CA GLY A 112 0.47 25.24 -2.09
C GLY A 112 0.28 25.90 -0.70
N ALA A 113 1.35 26.39 -0.09
CA ALA A 113 1.32 27.02 1.22
C ALA A 113 0.56 28.37 1.22
N SER A 114 0.57 29.10 0.12
CA SER A 114 -0.05 30.44 -0.02
C SER A 114 -1.58 30.44 0.05
N ALA A 115 -2.23 29.41 -0.54
CA ALA A 115 -3.69 29.27 -0.50
C ALA A 115 -4.23 29.02 0.92
N ARG A 116 -3.40 28.47 1.81
CA ARG A 116 -3.77 28.17 3.20
C ARG A 116 -3.98 29.43 4.04
N LEU A 117 -3.04 30.36 3.94
CA LEU A 117 -3.04 31.57 4.76
C LEU A 117 -4.19 32.49 4.35
N SER A 118 -4.46 32.60 3.05
CA SER A 118 -5.54 33.43 2.53
C SER A 118 -6.93 32.96 2.96
N LEU A 119 -7.19 31.64 2.96
CA LEU A 119 -8.48 31.08 3.40
C LEU A 119 -8.70 31.26 4.90
N ILE A 120 -7.67 31.07 5.73
CA ILE A 120 -7.77 31.32 7.18
C ILE A 120 -7.97 32.80 7.44
N ALA A 121 -7.23 33.69 6.78
CA ALA A 121 -7.36 35.11 6.92
C ALA A 121 -8.79 35.59 6.51
N ALA A 122 -9.31 35.10 5.39
CA ALA A 122 -10.68 35.40 4.95
C ALA A 122 -11.72 34.93 5.98
N SER A 123 -11.53 33.75 6.57
CA SER A 123 -12.39 33.22 7.62
C SER A 123 -12.39 34.09 8.88
N LEU A 124 -11.22 34.59 9.29
CA LEU A 124 -11.11 35.49 10.45
C LEU A 124 -11.75 36.86 10.17
N ILE A 125 -11.56 37.45 8.97
CA ILE A 125 -12.17 38.70 8.55
C ILE A 125 -13.71 38.54 8.52
N PHE A 126 -14.20 37.46 7.94
CA PHE A 126 -15.65 37.19 7.91
C PHE A 126 -16.22 36.98 9.32
N ALA A 127 -15.48 36.26 10.20
CA ALA A 127 -15.88 36.09 11.59
C ALA A 127 -15.95 37.41 12.35
N ALA A 128 -14.97 38.29 12.16
CA ALA A 128 -14.95 39.62 12.77
C ALA A 128 -16.13 40.47 12.26
N GLY A 129 -16.36 40.48 10.96
CA GLY A 129 -17.51 41.18 10.37
C GLY A 129 -18.84 40.68 10.93
N SER A 130 -19.07 39.37 10.92
CA SER A 130 -20.31 38.78 11.43
C SER A 130 -20.52 39.06 12.93
N ALA A 131 -19.44 39.00 13.75
CA ALA A 131 -19.55 39.30 15.19
C ALA A 131 -19.80 40.77 15.49
N LEU A 132 -19.28 41.68 14.67
CA LEU A 132 -19.49 43.12 14.85
C LEU A 132 -20.89 43.60 14.38
N PHE A 133 -21.38 43.01 13.29
CA PHE A 133 -22.65 43.47 12.67
C PHE A 133 -23.88 42.66 13.10
N ALA A 134 -23.72 41.53 13.80
CA ALA A 134 -24.86 40.78 14.31
C ALA A 134 -25.64 41.57 15.37
N LYS A 135 -26.90 41.88 15.03
CA LYS A 135 -27.83 42.58 15.92
C LYS A 135 -28.62 41.65 16.84
N SER A 136 -28.92 40.46 16.35
CA SER A 136 -29.73 39.44 17.02
C SER A 136 -28.89 38.35 17.73
N GLY A 137 -27.61 38.61 18.01
CA GLY A 137 -26.75 37.77 18.78
C GLY A 137 -26.47 36.43 18.07
N LEU A 138 -26.57 35.32 18.83
CA LEU A 138 -26.19 33.99 18.36
C LEU A 138 -26.99 33.48 17.16
N ASN A 139 -28.29 33.81 17.11
CA ASN A 139 -29.20 33.34 16.04
C ASN A 139 -28.77 33.85 14.66
N GLU A 140 -28.38 35.12 14.58
CA GLU A 140 -27.90 35.71 13.33
C GLU A 140 -26.57 35.15 12.91
N MET A 141 -25.67 34.83 13.87
CA MET A 141 -24.37 34.22 13.57
C MET A 141 -24.51 32.83 12.95
N VAL A 142 -25.50 32.02 13.36
CA VAL A 142 -25.77 30.72 12.77
C VAL A 142 -26.17 30.84 11.30
N ILE A 143 -26.94 31.91 10.95
CA ILE A 143 -27.28 32.18 9.55
C ILE A 143 -26.03 32.48 8.72
N TRP A 144 -25.13 33.33 9.23
CA TRP A 144 -23.83 33.60 8.57
C TRP A 144 -22.97 32.37 8.44
N GLN A 145 -22.98 31.47 9.46
CA GLN A 145 -22.28 30.19 9.36
C GLN A 145 -22.89 29.31 8.27
N ALA A 146 -24.21 29.24 8.15
CA ALA A 146 -24.91 28.44 7.15
C ALA A 146 -24.51 28.81 5.71
N ILE A 147 -24.35 30.13 5.44
CA ILE A 147 -23.94 30.65 4.13
C ILE A 147 -22.58 30.07 3.71
N VAL A 148 -21.67 29.83 4.67
CA VAL A 148 -20.34 29.22 4.40
C VAL A 148 -20.37 27.69 4.50
N ALA A 149 -21.08 27.15 5.50
CA ALA A 149 -21.13 25.72 5.77
C ALA A 149 -21.72 24.91 4.61
N VAL A 150 -22.86 25.38 4.08
CA VAL A 150 -23.59 24.66 3.01
C VAL A 150 -22.73 24.43 1.77
N PRO A 151 -22.10 25.44 1.15
CA PRO A 151 -21.27 25.22 -0.02
C PRO A 151 -19.98 24.42 0.29
N VAL A 152 -19.35 24.65 1.43
CA VAL A 152 -18.10 23.96 1.81
C VAL A 152 -18.35 22.48 2.08
N LEU A 153 -19.35 22.16 2.92
CA LEU A 153 -19.69 20.77 3.24
C LEU A 153 -20.28 20.05 2.02
N GLY A 154 -21.09 20.73 1.21
CA GLY A 154 -21.61 20.21 -0.05
C GLY A 154 -20.51 19.88 -1.05
N TYR A 155 -19.48 20.72 -1.15
CA TYR A 155 -18.31 20.44 -1.96
C TYR A 155 -17.51 19.24 -1.42
N CYS A 156 -17.25 19.17 -0.12
CA CYS A 156 -16.61 18.00 0.51
C CYS A 156 -17.38 16.70 0.22
N ALA A 157 -18.71 16.76 0.31
CA ALA A 157 -19.57 15.63 -0.03
C ALA A 157 -19.40 15.22 -1.50
N SER A 158 -19.46 16.18 -2.42
CA SER A 158 -19.41 15.92 -3.85
C SER A 158 -18.10 15.27 -4.29
N ILE A 159 -16.96 15.77 -3.84
CA ILE A 159 -15.63 15.20 -4.24
C ILE A 159 -15.39 13.79 -3.69
N LEU A 160 -16.03 13.40 -2.58
CA LEU A 160 -15.96 12.05 -2.03
C LEU A 160 -16.96 11.09 -2.69
N LEU A 161 -18.22 11.56 -2.91
CA LEU A 161 -19.28 10.73 -3.49
C LEU A 161 -19.07 10.47 -4.98
N TRP A 162 -18.44 11.41 -5.70
CA TRP A 162 -18.18 11.30 -7.13
C TRP A 162 -16.79 10.78 -7.48
N LEU A 163 -16.09 10.20 -6.51
CA LEU A 163 -14.85 9.47 -6.77
C LEU A 163 -15.07 8.38 -7.83
N PRO A 164 -14.09 8.16 -8.73
CA PRO A 164 -14.12 7.03 -9.66
C PRO A 164 -14.33 5.70 -8.92
N ARG A 165 -15.06 4.78 -9.53
CA ARG A 165 -15.40 3.47 -8.91
C ARG A 165 -14.18 2.73 -8.37
N SER A 166 -13.02 2.84 -9.02
CA SER A 166 -11.76 2.22 -8.58
C SER A 166 -11.17 2.80 -7.29
N ARG A 167 -11.52 4.04 -6.94
CA ARG A 167 -11.07 4.73 -5.71
C ARG A 167 -12.16 4.87 -4.65
N ARG A 168 -13.40 4.57 -5.02
CA ARG A 168 -14.56 4.70 -4.15
C ARG A 168 -14.58 3.57 -3.12
N THR A 169 -14.59 3.93 -1.84
CA THR A 169 -14.57 3.00 -0.72
C THR A 169 -15.76 3.22 0.18
N LEU A 170 -16.00 2.29 1.11
CA LEU A 170 -17.05 2.45 2.12
C LEU A 170 -16.81 3.74 2.94
N GLY A 171 -15.57 3.97 3.38
CA GLY A 171 -15.19 5.17 4.12
C GLY A 171 -15.46 6.46 3.35
N SER A 172 -15.15 6.48 2.03
CA SER A 172 -15.42 7.67 1.19
C SER A 172 -16.92 7.93 1.04
N VAL A 173 -17.74 6.88 0.93
CA VAL A 173 -19.20 7.00 0.81
C VAL A 173 -19.80 7.47 2.14
N VAL A 174 -19.43 6.87 3.26
CA VAL A 174 -19.94 7.23 4.59
C VAL A 174 -19.54 8.67 4.95
N THR A 175 -18.27 9.03 4.74
CA THR A 175 -17.81 10.42 5.00
C THR A 175 -18.49 11.42 4.10
N GLY A 176 -18.63 11.11 2.80
CA GLY A 176 -19.32 11.96 1.85
C GLY A 176 -20.80 12.13 2.18
N ALA A 177 -21.50 11.05 2.57
CA ALA A 177 -22.89 11.10 3.00
C ALA A 177 -23.05 11.91 4.30
N ALA A 178 -22.13 11.78 5.26
CA ALA A 178 -22.14 12.58 6.49
C ALA A 178 -21.96 14.08 6.20
N PHE A 179 -21.04 14.45 5.31
CA PHE A 179 -20.91 15.83 4.86
C PHE A 179 -22.16 16.35 4.14
N ALA A 180 -22.80 15.52 3.30
CA ALA A 180 -24.05 15.90 2.63
C ALA A 180 -25.19 16.12 3.64
N ALA A 181 -25.30 15.24 4.63
CA ALA A 181 -26.30 15.35 5.71
C ALA A 181 -26.05 16.61 6.56
N LEU A 182 -24.80 16.92 6.90
CA LEU A 182 -24.42 18.16 7.58
C LEU A 182 -24.76 19.39 6.73
N ALA A 183 -24.46 19.39 5.43
CA ALA A 183 -24.83 20.50 4.54
C ALA A 183 -26.33 20.73 4.50
N ALA A 184 -27.11 19.65 4.41
CA ALA A 184 -28.60 19.73 4.46
C ALA A 184 -29.11 20.25 5.81
N LEU A 185 -28.53 19.79 6.93
CA LEU A 185 -28.87 20.26 8.26
C LEU A 185 -28.58 21.78 8.42
N TRP A 186 -27.38 22.21 7.93
CA TRP A 186 -27.04 23.66 7.96
C TRP A 186 -27.96 24.52 7.09
N LEU A 187 -28.43 23.98 5.97
CA LEU A 187 -29.45 24.67 5.15
C LEU A 187 -30.77 24.84 5.93
N VAL A 188 -31.20 23.77 6.63
CA VAL A 188 -32.39 23.83 7.51
C VAL A 188 -32.19 24.82 8.66
N TYR A 189 -30.98 24.84 9.28
CA TYR A 189 -30.67 25.82 10.32
C TYR A 189 -30.76 27.25 9.80
N GLY A 190 -30.19 27.56 8.63
CA GLY A 190 -30.27 28.87 8.03
C GLY A 190 -31.75 29.38 7.95
N GLY A 191 -32.64 28.53 7.49
CA GLY A 191 -34.06 28.81 7.43
C GLY A 191 -34.74 28.93 8.82
N ALA A 192 -34.52 27.94 9.70
CA ALA A 192 -35.14 27.89 11.02
C ALA A 192 -34.71 29.06 11.93
N PHE A 193 -33.42 29.41 11.95
CA PHE A 193 -32.91 30.55 12.69
C PHE A 193 -33.40 31.87 12.10
N GLY A 194 -33.55 31.98 10.76
CA GLY A 194 -34.15 33.13 10.12
C GLY A 194 -35.61 33.35 10.55
N LEU A 195 -36.40 32.28 10.57
CA LEU A 195 -37.81 32.34 11.06
C LEU A 195 -37.90 32.64 12.55
N ALA A 196 -36.92 32.15 13.37
CA ALA A 196 -36.89 32.41 14.79
C ALA A 196 -36.55 33.87 15.15
N ILE A 197 -35.90 34.63 14.26
CA ILE A 197 -35.61 36.06 14.42
C ILE A 197 -36.86 36.91 14.05
N GLY A 198 -37.68 36.44 13.11
CA GLY A 198 -38.85 37.14 12.63
C GLY A 198 -40.04 37.10 13.60
N ASP A 199 -41.25 37.34 13.05
CA ASP A 199 -42.48 37.31 13.83
C ASP A 199 -42.81 35.91 14.36
N ARG A 200 -42.83 35.74 15.69
CA ARG A 200 -43.10 34.49 16.40
C ARG A 200 -44.56 34.12 16.53
N SER A 201 -45.45 34.89 15.94
CA SER A 201 -46.91 34.67 16.03
C SER A 201 -47.36 33.41 15.27
N THR A 202 -46.64 33.01 14.21
CA THR A 202 -47.02 31.89 13.38
C THR A 202 -46.66 30.53 14.01
N SER A 203 -47.44 29.50 13.68
CA SER A 203 -47.16 28.10 14.11
C SER A 203 -45.82 27.60 13.59
N ILE A 204 -45.40 28.02 12.39
CA ILE A 204 -44.12 27.66 11.77
C ILE A 204 -42.97 28.28 12.56
N ALA A 205 -43.04 29.55 12.97
CA ALA A 205 -41.98 30.18 13.76
C ALA A 205 -41.84 29.56 15.15
N ARG A 206 -42.92 29.10 15.76
CA ARG A 206 -42.87 28.34 17.02
C ARG A 206 -42.20 26.99 16.87
N LEU A 207 -42.52 26.26 15.79
CA LEU A 207 -41.86 24.98 15.48
C LEU A 207 -40.35 25.18 15.23
N ALA A 208 -39.99 26.22 14.46
CA ALA A 208 -38.61 26.59 14.20
C ALA A 208 -37.85 26.91 15.49
N THR A 209 -38.44 27.65 16.42
CA THR A 209 -37.83 27.97 17.72
C THR A 209 -37.61 26.72 18.58
N THR A 210 -38.57 25.78 18.56
CA THR A 210 -38.42 24.50 19.23
C THR A 210 -37.28 23.68 18.62
N PHE A 211 -37.22 23.56 17.29
CA PHE A 211 -36.17 22.84 16.56
C PHE A 211 -34.77 23.42 16.86
N VAL A 212 -34.64 24.77 16.86
CA VAL A 212 -33.39 25.46 17.20
C VAL A 212 -32.91 25.10 18.61
N GLY A 213 -33.80 24.84 19.57
CA GLY A 213 -33.44 24.39 20.91
C GLY A 213 -32.74 23.03 20.97
N TYR A 214 -32.91 22.22 19.95
CA TYR A 214 -32.31 20.87 19.86
C TYR A 214 -31.13 20.77 18.86
N ASN A 215 -30.67 21.89 18.27
CA ASN A 215 -29.65 21.89 17.23
C ASN A 215 -28.36 21.14 17.63
N SER A 216 -27.88 21.31 18.88
CA SER A 216 -26.66 20.70 19.37
C SER A 216 -26.71 19.16 19.38
N TYR A 217 -27.90 18.58 19.52
CA TYR A 217 -28.04 17.12 19.49
C TYR A 217 -27.95 16.56 18.07
N PHE A 218 -28.54 17.28 17.10
CA PHE A 218 -28.43 16.90 15.68
C PHE A 218 -27.00 17.08 15.18
N ASP A 219 -26.34 18.18 15.55
CA ASP A 219 -24.92 18.38 15.24
C ASP A 219 -24.08 17.22 15.79
N LEU A 220 -24.26 16.88 17.09
CA LEU A 220 -23.48 15.79 17.70
C LEU A 220 -23.66 14.45 16.95
N LEU A 221 -24.89 14.10 16.59
CA LEU A 221 -25.17 12.86 15.88
C LEU A 221 -24.42 12.80 14.55
N LEU A 222 -24.47 13.87 13.75
CA LEU A 222 -23.81 13.92 12.46
C LEU A 222 -22.29 14.10 12.58
N ASP A 223 -21.80 14.78 13.60
CA ASP A 223 -20.39 14.90 13.92
C ASP A 223 -19.78 13.53 14.25
N VAL A 224 -20.50 12.69 15.04
CA VAL A 224 -20.09 11.31 15.33
C VAL A 224 -20.06 10.46 14.04
N LEU A 225 -21.10 10.58 13.21
CA LEU A 225 -21.16 9.88 11.92
C LEU A 225 -20.02 10.29 10.99
N LEU A 226 -19.73 11.61 10.92
CA LEU A 226 -18.60 12.12 10.15
C LEU A 226 -17.26 11.61 10.69
N GLY A 227 -17.07 11.64 12.00
CA GLY A 227 -15.89 11.09 12.67
C GLY A 227 -15.70 9.61 12.37
N TYR A 228 -16.75 8.81 12.46
CA TYR A 228 -16.74 7.39 12.11
C TYR A 228 -16.32 7.18 10.65
N GLY A 229 -16.93 7.90 9.72
CA GLY A 229 -16.58 7.81 8.30
C GLY A 229 -15.10 8.14 8.03
N MET A 230 -14.56 9.18 8.68
CA MET A 230 -13.15 9.56 8.58
C MET A 230 -12.21 8.47 9.13
N VAL A 231 -12.59 7.77 10.19
CA VAL A 231 -11.82 6.65 10.75
C VAL A 231 -11.79 5.47 9.78
N VAL A 232 -12.96 5.09 9.25
CA VAL A 232 -13.05 4.01 8.25
C VAL A 232 -12.18 4.34 7.04
N LEU A 233 -12.23 5.57 6.55
CA LEU A 233 -11.44 6.03 5.42
C LEU A 233 -9.94 5.98 5.71
N LEU A 234 -9.51 6.38 6.91
CA LEU A 234 -8.11 6.27 7.34
C LEU A 234 -7.64 4.81 7.42
N MET A 235 -8.49 3.91 7.95
CA MET A 235 -8.17 2.49 8.04
C MET A 235 -8.04 1.84 6.66
N GLU A 236 -8.94 2.17 5.72
CA GLU A 236 -8.86 1.69 4.34
C GLU A 236 -7.59 2.18 3.63
N ASP A 237 -7.21 3.46 3.83
CA ASP A 237 -5.99 4.03 3.26
C ASP A 237 -4.73 3.34 3.84
N ALA A 238 -4.69 3.07 5.14
CA ALA A 238 -3.61 2.36 5.79
C ALA A 238 -3.52 0.88 5.32
N GLN A 239 -4.66 0.20 5.17
CA GLN A 239 -4.69 -1.18 4.66
C GLN A 239 -4.17 -1.28 3.22
N ARG A 240 -4.49 -0.32 2.36
CA ARG A 240 -3.96 -0.27 0.98
C ARG A 240 -2.45 -0.16 0.98
N GLU A 241 -1.88 0.76 1.77
CA GLU A 241 -0.43 0.93 1.85
C GLU A 241 0.28 -0.35 2.30
N VAL A 242 -0.26 -1.05 3.31
CA VAL A 242 0.28 -2.33 3.77
C VAL A 242 0.20 -3.39 2.68
N SER A 243 -0.93 -3.48 1.96
CA SER A 243 -1.11 -4.42 0.85
C SER A 243 -0.13 -4.16 -0.30
N ASP A 244 0.07 -2.88 -0.68
CA ASP A 244 0.99 -2.50 -1.73
C ASP A 244 2.45 -2.82 -1.34
N ALA A 245 2.85 -2.49 -0.10
CA ALA A 245 4.17 -2.82 0.44
C ALA A 245 4.42 -4.34 0.51
N GLN A 246 3.41 -5.13 0.90
CA GLN A 246 3.51 -6.59 0.90
C GLN A 246 3.68 -7.16 -0.51
N THR A 247 2.99 -6.60 -1.49
CA THR A 247 3.10 -7.03 -2.89
C THR A 247 4.50 -6.73 -3.43
N GLU A 248 5.02 -5.54 -3.17
CA GLU A 248 6.38 -5.16 -3.57
C GLU A 248 7.44 -6.05 -2.91
N LEU A 249 7.28 -6.33 -1.61
CA LEU A 249 8.18 -7.22 -0.87
C LEU A 249 8.17 -8.65 -1.45
N ARG A 250 7.01 -9.20 -1.79
CA ARG A 250 6.89 -10.53 -2.43
C ARG A 250 7.59 -10.55 -3.78
N LEU A 251 7.36 -9.56 -4.64
CA LEU A 251 8.02 -9.47 -5.94
C LEU A 251 9.54 -9.35 -5.81
N SER A 252 10.02 -8.59 -4.83
CA SER A 252 11.44 -8.47 -4.55
C SER A 252 12.03 -9.78 -4.03
N HIS A 253 11.34 -10.46 -3.11
CA HIS A 253 11.74 -11.77 -2.61
C HIS A 253 11.80 -12.83 -3.73
N ASP A 254 10.79 -12.87 -4.61
CA ASP A 254 10.75 -13.81 -5.74
C ASP A 254 11.90 -13.55 -6.73
N ARG A 255 12.24 -12.29 -7.00
CA ARG A 255 13.41 -11.93 -7.82
C ARG A 255 14.71 -12.38 -7.19
N LEU A 256 14.89 -12.13 -5.89
CA LEU A 256 16.08 -12.56 -5.16
C LEU A 256 16.19 -14.09 -5.12
N SER A 257 15.08 -14.79 -4.88
CA SER A 257 15.03 -16.26 -4.89
C SER A 257 15.40 -16.84 -6.26
N ARG A 258 14.86 -16.27 -7.34
CA ARG A 258 15.26 -16.66 -8.70
C ARG A 258 16.73 -16.41 -8.98
N ALA A 259 17.22 -15.21 -8.65
CA ALA A 259 18.64 -14.88 -8.83
C ALA A 259 19.57 -15.79 -8.00
N ALA A 260 19.11 -16.26 -6.84
CA ALA A 260 19.87 -17.17 -6.00
C ALA A 260 19.87 -18.62 -6.50
N MET A 261 18.82 -19.08 -7.21
CA MET A 261 18.61 -20.48 -7.58
C MET A 261 18.81 -20.77 -9.06
N PHE A 262 18.74 -19.76 -9.92
CA PHE A 262 18.89 -19.92 -11.36
C PHE A 262 20.19 -19.29 -11.85
N ASP A 263 20.74 -19.87 -12.91
CA ASP A 263 21.85 -19.27 -13.65
C ASP A 263 21.29 -18.23 -14.63
N SER A 264 21.80 -17.01 -14.57
CA SER A 264 21.28 -15.86 -15.35
C SER A 264 21.52 -15.97 -16.86
N LEU A 265 22.49 -16.80 -17.29
CA LEU A 265 22.83 -16.97 -18.69
C LEU A 265 21.96 -18.02 -19.36
N THR A 266 21.77 -19.16 -18.69
CA THR A 266 21.17 -20.37 -19.28
C THR A 266 19.74 -20.66 -18.79
N ASP A 267 19.24 -19.88 -17.81
CA ASP A 267 17.96 -20.11 -17.13
C ASP A 267 17.78 -21.54 -16.59
N SER A 268 18.90 -22.22 -16.34
CA SER A 268 18.96 -23.50 -15.65
C SER A 268 19.08 -23.28 -14.14
N LEU A 269 18.74 -24.27 -13.34
CA LEU A 269 19.07 -24.23 -11.92
C LEU A 269 20.59 -24.12 -11.75
N ASN A 270 21.06 -23.35 -10.79
CA ASN A 270 22.49 -23.26 -10.51
C ASN A 270 22.93 -24.33 -9.48
N ARG A 271 24.23 -24.44 -9.26
CA ARG A 271 24.82 -25.40 -8.30
C ARG A 271 24.29 -25.22 -6.87
N ARG A 272 24.00 -23.96 -6.48
CA ARG A 272 23.42 -23.68 -5.16
C ARG A 272 22.01 -24.27 -5.01
N ALA A 273 21.19 -24.19 -6.05
CA ALA A 273 19.87 -24.82 -6.05
C ALA A 273 19.94 -26.33 -5.80
N PHE A 274 20.92 -27.02 -6.35
CA PHE A 274 21.14 -28.43 -6.08
C PHE A 274 21.52 -28.68 -4.61
N VAL A 275 22.47 -27.93 -4.06
CA VAL A 275 22.91 -28.04 -2.64
C VAL A 275 21.75 -27.80 -1.68
N GLU A 276 20.87 -26.83 -1.98
CA GLU A 276 19.66 -26.55 -1.19
C GLU A 276 18.52 -27.57 -1.46
N GLY A 277 18.73 -28.53 -2.36
CA GLY A 277 17.78 -29.61 -2.66
C GLY A 277 16.61 -29.21 -3.54
N VAL A 278 16.68 -28.04 -4.21
CA VAL A 278 15.62 -27.55 -5.10
C VAL A 278 15.48 -28.47 -6.31
N GLY A 279 14.27 -29.01 -6.49
CA GLY A 279 13.94 -29.91 -7.61
C GLY A 279 14.36 -31.36 -7.42
N LEU A 280 14.80 -31.76 -6.23
CA LEU A 280 15.24 -33.14 -5.93
C LEU A 280 14.12 -34.00 -5.31
N GLU A 281 12.90 -33.48 -5.13
CA GLU A 281 11.82 -34.17 -4.42
C GLU A 281 11.48 -35.52 -5.08
N MET A 282 11.34 -35.54 -6.41
CA MET A 282 11.05 -36.76 -7.18
C MET A 282 12.27 -37.70 -7.22
N ALA A 283 13.48 -37.14 -7.38
CA ALA A 283 14.71 -37.91 -7.40
C ALA A 283 14.99 -38.64 -6.09
N ARG A 284 14.57 -38.04 -4.96
CA ARG A 284 14.69 -38.64 -3.63
C ARG A 284 13.67 -39.75 -3.38
N ALA A 285 12.54 -39.72 -4.10
CA ALA A 285 11.45 -40.68 -3.92
C ALA A 285 11.54 -41.91 -4.81
N THR A 286 12.39 -41.88 -5.87
CA THR A 286 12.45 -42.94 -6.89
C THR A 286 13.93 -43.24 -7.26
N PHE A 287 14.13 -44.38 -7.96
CA PHE A 287 15.39 -44.61 -8.69
C PHE A 287 15.51 -43.63 -9.84
N GLY A 288 16.69 -43.45 -10.39
CA GLY A 288 16.91 -42.59 -11.54
C GLY A 288 18.39 -42.61 -12.01
N THR A 289 18.71 -41.61 -12.80
CA THR A 289 20.08 -41.41 -13.28
C THR A 289 20.55 -39.98 -13.09
N VAL A 290 21.84 -39.84 -12.91
CA VAL A 290 22.58 -38.59 -12.93
C VAL A 290 23.37 -38.55 -14.23
N ILE A 291 23.31 -37.43 -14.95
CA ILE A 291 24.16 -37.19 -16.13
C ILE A 291 24.98 -35.92 -15.86
N LEU A 292 26.26 -35.99 -16.11
CA LEU A 292 27.13 -34.83 -16.26
C LEU A 292 27.44 -34.60 -17.74
N ALA A 293 27.39 -33.31 -18.14
CA ALA A 293 27.67 -32.88 -19.50
C ALA A 293 28.60 -31.66 -19.46
N ASP A 294 29.61 -31.65 -20.32
CA ASP A 294 30.65 -30.63 -20.42
C ASP A 294 30.76 -30.20 -21.90
N ILE A 295 30.71 -28.89 -22.16
CA ILE A 295 30.87 -28.36 -23.53
C ILE A 295 32.32 -28.45 -23.93
N ASP A 296 32.60 -29.21 -25.02
CA ASP A 296 33.94 -29.38 -25.52
C ASP A 296 34.47 -28.07 -26.12
N ASP A 297 35.74 -27.77 -25.79
CA ASP A 297 36.53 -26.67 -26.34
C ASP A 297 35.89 -25.26 -26.24
N LEU A 298 34.99 -25.02 -25.25
CA LEU A 298 34.39 -23.72 -25.03
C LEU A 298 35.44 -22.62 -24.87
N LYS A 299 36.57 -22.91 -24.21
CA LYS A 299 37.67 -21.94 -24.07
C LYS A 299 38.23 -21.52 -25.42
N LEU A 300 38.44 -22.48 -26.33
CA LEU A 300 38.93 -22.20 -27.69
C LEU A 300 37.96 -21.32 -28.47
N VAL A 301 36.65 -21.60 -28.35
CA VAL A 301 35.59 -20.77 -28.92
C VAL A 301 35.62 -19.35 -28.38
N ASN A 302 35.78 -19.21 -27.05
CA ASN A 302 35.90 -17.89 -26.41
C ASN A 302 37.14 -17.11 -26.90
N ASP A 303 38.27 -17.79 -27.02
CA ASP A 303 39.55 -17.19 -27.46
C ASP A 303 39.51 -16.78 -28.95
N GLN A 304 38.79 -17.52 -29.79
CA GLN A 304 38.68 -17.26 -31.24
C GLN A 304 37.57 -16.30 -31.66
N HIS A 305 36.39 -16.43 -31.02
CA HIS A 305 35.15 -15.72 -31.42
C HIS A 305 34.64 -14.74 -30.36
N GLY A 306 35.28 -14.71 -29.17
CA GLY A 306 34.88 -13.85 -28.06
C GLY A 306 33.83 -14.45 -27.15
N HIS A 307 33.75 -13.94 -25.92
CA HIS A 307 32.82 -14.43 -24.86
C HIS A 307 31.35 -14.40 -25.26
N ALA A 308 30.93 -13.43 -26.09
CA ALA A 308 29.54 -13.34 -26.54
C ALA A 308 29.11 -14.57 -27.33
N VAL A 309 30.01 -15.18 -28.13
CA VAL A 309 29.74 -16.40 -28.88
C VAL A 309 29.77 -17.64 -27.97
N GLY A 310 30.68 -17.68 -26.99
CA GLY A 310 30.65 -18.70 -25.95
C GLY A 310 29.41 -18.69 -25.11
N ASP A 311 28.86 -17.50 -24.79
CA ASP A 311 27.59 -17.35 -24.12
C ASP A 311 26.41 -17.87 -24.94
N LEU A 312 26.43 -17.69 -26.28
CA LEU A 312 25.45 -18.28 -27.18
C LEU A 312 25.53 -19.81 -27.19
N LEU A 313 26.76 -20.35 -27.17
CA LEU A 313 27.00 -21.81 -27.12
C LEU A 313 26.45 -22.39 -25.80
N LEU A 314 26.71 -21.73 -24.67
CA LEU A 314 26.17 -22.11 -23.37
C LEU A 314 24.64 -22.12 -23.34
N ARG A 315 23.99 -21.06 -23.86
CA ARG A 315 22.52 -21.01 -23.96
C ARG A 315 22.00 -22.12 -24.83
N ARG A 316 22.61 -22.32 -26.02
CA ARG A 316 22.20 -23.39 -26.96
C ARG A 316 22.33 -24.77 -26.31
N CYS A 317 23.44 -25.05 -25.61
CA CYS A 317 23.59 -26.28 -24.88
C CYS A 317 22.47 -26.50 -23.86
N ALA A 318 22.19 -25.53 -23.04
CA ALA A 318 21.12 -25.61 -22.03
C ALA A 318 19.76 -25.88 -22.72
N ASP A 319 19.46 -25.22 -23.83
CA ASP A 319 18.19 -25.40 -24.55
C ASP A 319 18.08 -26.78 -25.19
N VAL A 320 19.15 -27.28 -25.81
CA VAL A 320 19.21 -28.62 -26.38
C VAL A 320 19.05 -29.69 -25.30
N LEU A 321 19.79 -29.58 -24.20
CA LEU A 321 19.67 -30.51 -23.07
C LEU A 321 18.26 -30.48 -22.48
N ARG A 322 17.68 -29.28 -22.29
CA ARG A 322 16.32 -29.07 -21.76
C ARG A 322 15.26 -29.68 -22.68
N SER A 323 15.41 -29.59 -24.00
CA SER A 323 14.46 -30.16 -24.99
C SER A 323 14.34 -31.68 -24.89
N ALA A 324 15.39 -32.35 -24.40
CA ALA A 324 15.39 -33.78 -24.16
C ALA A 324 14.85 -34.18 -22.76
N LEU A 325 14.50 -33.23 -21.90
CA LEU A 325 14.03 -33.47 -20.55
C LEU A 325 12.51 -33.43 -20.42
N ARG A 326 11.99 -34.13 -19.43
CA ARG A 326 10.58 -34.11 -19.02
C ARG A 326 10.37 -33.03 -17.93
N PRO A 327 9.13 -32.63 -17.60
CA PRO A 327 8.86 -31.62 -16.57
C PRO A 327 9.45 -31.92 -15.19
N TYR A 328 9.62 -33.20 -14.86
CA TYR A 328 10.17 -33.64 -13.56
C TYR A 328 11.69 -33.80 -13.57
N ASP A 329 12.30 -33.86 -14.74
CA ASP A 329 13.76 -33.90 -14.89
C ASP A 329 14.32 -32.51 -14.57
N LYS A 330 15.51 -32.43 -14.02
CA LYS A 330 16.13 -31.15 -13.61
C LYS A 330 17.48 -30.97 -14.28
N LEU A 331 17.70 -29.76 -14.78
CA LEU A 331 18.95 -29.31 -15.37
C LEU A 331 19.54 -28.22 -14.48
N TYR A 332 20.79 -28.46 -14.06
CA TYR A 332 21.58 -27.52 -13.28
C TYR A 332 22.81 -27.12 -14.07
N ARG A 333 23.17 -25.83 -14.05
CA ARG A 333 24.50 -25.40 -14.47
C ARG A 333 25.47 -25.65 -13.31
N TRP A 334 26.33 -26.60 -13.44
CA TRP A 334 27.19 -27.11 -12.36
C TRP A 334 28.48 -26.31 -12.22
N GLY A 335 29.07 -25.88 -13.35
CA GLY A 335 30.30 -25.10 -13.48
C GLY A 335 30.23 -24.11 -14.62
N GLY A 336 31.35 -23.62 -15.11
CA GLY A 336 31.42 -22.68 -16.24
C GLY A 336 30.79 -23.24 -17.52
N ASP A 337 31.22 -24.43 -17.91
CA ASP A 337 30.82 -25.19 -19.10
C ASP A 337 30.12 -26.52 -18.76
N GLU A 338 29.95 -26.81 -17.46
CA GLU A 338 29.41 -28.07 -16.96
C GLU A 338 27.92 -27.97 -16.61
N PHE A 339 27.16 -28.99 -16.99
CA PHE A 339 25.76 -29.17 -16.66
C PHE A 339 25.56 -30.50 -15.94
N LEU A 340 24.73 -30.47 -14.88
CA LEU A 340 24.28 -31.65 -14.15
C LEU A 340 22.78 -31.87 -14.43
N LEU A 341 22.41 -33.07 -14.81
CA LEU A 341 21.04 -33.49 -15.02
C LEU A 341 20.66 -34.56 -13.99
N ILE A 342 19.51 -34.38 -13.37
CA ILE A 342 18.90 -35.37 -12.49
C ILE A 342 17.63 -35.87 -13.13
N VAL A 343 17.58 -37.13 -13.50
CA VAL A 343 16.48 -37.71 -14.29
C VAL A 343 15.87 -38.89 -13.53
N PRO A 344 14.78 -38.65 -12.76
CA PRO A 344 14.07 -39.69 -12.03
C PRO A 344 13.44 -40.70 -12.99
N SER A 345 13.34 -41.97 -12.55
CA SER A 345 12.69 -43.07 -13.29
C SER A 345 13.26 -43.33 -14.70
N ALA A 346 14.57 -43.08 -14.88
CA ALA A 346 15.29 -43.35 -16.12
C ALA A 346 16.60 -44.12 -15.87
N ARG A 347 17.15 -44.72 -16.93
CA ARG A 347 18.45 -45.36 -16.93
C ARG A 347 19.46 -44.49 -17.65
N ALA A 348 20.73 -44.55 -17.21
CA ALA A 348 21.82 -43.76 -17.77
C ALA A 348 22.01 -43.99 -19.27
N ALA A 349 22.02 -45.24 -19.70
CA ALA A 349 22.21 -45.58 -21.13
C ALA A 349 21.13 -44.96 -22.03
N ASP A 350 19.85 -45.05 -21.64
CA ASP A 350 18.75 -44.52 -22.44
C ASP A 350 18.79 -42.98 -22.48
N MET A 351 19.16 -42.38 -21.36
CA MET A 351 19.21 -40.93 -21.26
C MET A 351 20.40 -40.34 -22.02
N LEU A 352 21.57 -40.96 -21.91
CA LEU A 352 22.74 -40.56 -22.70
C LEU A 352 22.49 -40.65 -24.18
N HIS A 353 21.88 -41.75 -24.66
CA HIS A 353 21.53 -41.90 -26.09
C HIS A 353 20.55 -40.78 -26.54
N ARG A 354 19.54 -40.45 -25.73
CA ARG A 354 18.58 -39.39 -26.02
C ARG A 354 19.23 -38.00 -26.08
N LEU A 355 20.12 -37.70 -25.14
CA LEU A 355 20.87 -36.45 -25.08
C LEU A 355 21.86 -36.32 -26.24
N GLN A 356 22.60 -37.39 -26.54
CA GLN A 356 23.52 -37.44 -27.69
C GLN A 356 22.78 -37.20 -29.01
N LEU A 357 21.63 -37.81 -29.19
CA LEU A 357 20.80 -37.58 -30.37
C LEU A 357 20.35 -36.12 -30.46
N ALA A 358 19.89 -35.54 -29.35
CA ALA A 358 19.49 -34.13 -29.30
C ALA A 358 20.62 -33.16 -29.65
N VAL A 359 21.83 -33.44 -29.15
CA VAL A 359 23.03 -32.65 -29.47
C VAL A 359 23.42 -32.80 -30.96
N THR A 360 23.49 -34.00 -31.46
CA THR A 360 23.93 -34.25 -32.85
C THR A 360 22.93 -33.76 -33.91
N THR A 361 21.63 -33.72 -33.58
CA THR A 361 20.56 -33.19 -34.46
C THR A 361 20.33 -31.70 -34.26
N SER A 362 21.03 -31.04 -33.35
CA SER A 362 20.87 -29.61 -33.11
C SER A 362 21.47 -28.79 -34.25
N ASP A 363 20.77 -27.69 -34.65
CA ASP A 363 21.30 -26.79 -35.66
C ASP A 363 22.59 -26.10 -35.21
N PRO A 364 23.55 -25.89 -36.11
CA PRO A 364 24.77 -25.14 -35.84
C PRO A 364 24.44 -23.69 -35.42
N ILE A 365 25.21 -23.14 -34.51
CA ILE A 365 25.13 -21.74 -34.13
C ILE A 365 25.87 -20.90 -35.16
N VAL A 366 25.24 -19.82 -35.63
CA VAL A 366 25.89 -18.86 -36.52
C VAL A 366 26.51 -17.76 -35.65
N SER A 367 27.80 -17.60 -35.73
CA SER A 367 28.52 -16.55 -35.02
C SER A 367 28.11 -15.17 -35.57
N PRO A 368 27.66 -14.25 -34.70
CA PRO A 368 27.27 -12.90 -35.13
C PRO A 368 28.47 -12.02 -35.52
N THR A 369 29.69 -12.44 -35.18
CA THR A 369 30.91 -11.67 -35.43
C THR A 369 31.50 -11.89 -36.81
N ASP A 370 31.49 -13.14 -37.31
CA ASP A 370 32.15 -13.53 -38.54
C ASP A 370 31.32 -14.45 -39.45
N GLY A 371 30.08 -14.78 -39.04
CA GLY A 371 29.17 -15.66 -39.79
C GLY A 371 29.59 -17.14 -39.79
N SER A 372 30.61 -17.53 -39.03
CA SER A 372 31.07 -18.93 -38.93
C SER A 372 29.96 -19.81 -38.29
N ARG A 373 29.90 -21.07 -38.74
CA ARG A 373 28.98 -22.07 -38.19
C ARG A 373 29.70 -22.92 -37.16
N LEU A 374 29.23 -22.88 -35.92
CA LEU A 374 29.77 -23.62 -34.78
C LEU A 374 28.82 -24.75 -34.43
N THR A 375 29.35 -25.97 -34.45
CA THR A 375 28.63 -27.19 -34.01
C THR A 375 28.74 -27.32 -32.49
N LEU A 376 27.65 -27.68 -31.83
CA LEU A 376 27.66 -27.98 -30.42
C LEU A 376 28.27 -29.36 -30.20
N GLU A 377 29.39 -29.43 -29.49
CA GLU A 377 30.02 -30.67 -29.04
C GLU A 377 30.00 -30.76 -27.53
N VAL A 378 29.53 -31.90 -26.99
CA VAL A 378 29.32 -32.09 -25.55
C VAL A 378 29.77 -33.48 -25.16
N SER A 379 30.74 -33.57 -24.24
CA SER A 379 31.13 -34.82 -23.59
C SER A 379 30.15 -35.12 -22.45
N MET A 380 29.66 -36.36 -22.34
CA MET A 380 28.67 -36.75 -21.37
C MET A 380 29.01 -38.06 -20.68
N GLY A 381 28.71 -38.13 -19.36
CA GLY A 381 28.79 -39.36 -18.59
C GLY A 381 27.56 -39.54 -17.72
N GLY A 382 27.22 -40.78 -17.41
CA GLY A 382 26.01 -41.07 -16.66
C GLY A 382 26.15 -42.22 -15.68
N ALA A 383 25.43 -42.11 -14.56
CA ALA A 383 25.39 -43.19 -13.56
C ALA A 383 23.99 -43.30 -12.93
N ASP A 384 23.54 -44.54 -12.77
CA ASP A 384 22.29 -44.83 -12.11
C ASP A 384 22.40 -44.73 -10.57
N TYR A 385 21.31 -44.33 -9.91
CA TYR A 385 21.11 -44.39 -8.49
C TYR A 385 19.77 -45.11 -8.17
N SER A 386 19.74 -45.79 -7.03
CA SER A 386 18.54 -46.52 -6.59
C SER A 386 17.87 -45.85 -5.38
N ARG A 387 18.60 -45.01 -4.64
CA ARG A 387 18.14 -44.30 -3.43
C ARG A 387 18.74 -42.89 -3.40
N ALA A 388 18.11 -42.02 -2.64
CA ALA A 388 18.51 -40.61 -2.48
C ALA A 388 19.98 -40.43 -2.05
N GLU A 389 20.44 -41.29 -1.13
CA GLU A 389 21.81 -41.25 -0.59
C GLU A 389 22.88 -41.58 -1.64
N GLU A 390 22.49 -42.25 -2.71
CA GLU A 390 23.37 -42.64 -3.81
C GLU A 390 23.55 -41.54 -4.88
N ILE A 391 22.78 -40.43 -4.82
CA ILE A 391 22.86 -39.33 -5.80
C ILE A 391 24.26 -38.72 -5.80
N GLY A 392 24.86 -38.43 -4.63
CA GLY A 392 26.22 -37.91 -4.54
C GLY A 392 27.25 -38.87 -5.14
N PRO A 393 27.35 -40.13 -4.68
CA PRO A 393 28.17 -41.14 -5.31
C PRO A 393 27.91 -41.38 -6.81
N ALA A 394 26.67 -41.18 -7.28
CA ALA A 394 26.33 -41.27 -8.71
C ALA A 394 26.93 -40.10 -9.52
N ILE A 395 26.95 -38.89 -8.94
CA ILE A 395 27.64 -37.74 -9.55
C ILE A 395 29.13 -38.06 -9.77
N ASP A 396 29.81 -38.62 -8.76
CA ASP A 396 31.24 -39.01 -8.88
C ASP A 396 31.49 -40.10 -9.93
N ARG A 397 30.53 -41.00 -10.13
CA ARG A 397 30.60 -42.00 -11.21
C ARG A 397 30.36 -41.40 -12.59
N ALA A 398 29.37 -40.53 -12.70
CA ALA A 398 29.04 -39.82 -13.93
C ALA A 398 30.20 -38.90 -14.37
N ASP A 399 30.89 -38.24 -13.42
CA ASP A 399 32.08 -37.42 -13.71
C ASP A 399 33.20 -38.26 -14.33
N ARG A 400 33.48 -39.43 -13.79
CA ARG A 400 34.46 -40.34 -14.37
C ARG A 400 34.10 -40.82 -15.78
N ASP A 401 32.85 -41.18 -15.99
CA ASP A 401 32.34 -41.62 -17.29
C ASP A 401 32.42 -40.50 -18.33
N MET A 402 32.07 -39.27 -17.94
CA MET A 402 32.20 -38.08 -18.77
C MET A 402 33.66 -37.78 -19.16
N TYR A 403 34.59 -37.91 -18.18
CA TYR A 403 36.01 -37.72 -18.45
C TYR A 403 36.55 -38.77 -19.43
N GLU A 404 36.09 -40.02 -19.32
CA GLU A 404 36.46 -41.08 -20.28
C GLU A 404 35.91 -40.81 -21.71
N ASP A 405 34.67 -40.26 -21.81
CA ASP A 405 34.10 -39.83 -23.07
C ASP A 405 34.91 -38.68 -23.69
N LYS A 406 35.26 -37.68 -22.89
CA LYS A 406 36.06 -36.51 -23.30
C LYS A 406 37.46 -36.94 -23.79
N SER A 407 38.11 -37.86 -23.09
CA SER A 407 39.43 -38.40 -23.49
C SER A 407 39.36 -39.20 -24.79
N ARG A 408 38.32 -40.01 -24.98
CA ARG A 408 38.09 -40.74 -26.24
C ARG A 408 37.91 -39.83 -27.45
N ARG A 409 37.19 -38.71 -27.28
CA ARG A 409 36.96 -37.72 -28.35
C ARG A 409 38.23 -36.96 -28.71
N LYS A 410 39.09 -36.64 -27.72
CA LYS A 410 40.34 -35.89 -27.94
C LYS A 410 41.52 -36.78 -28.41
N GLY A 411 41.37 -38.10 -28.48
CA GLY A 411 42.43 -39.03 -28.89
C GLY A 411 43.60 -39.11 -27.90
N GLU A 412 43.41 -38.71 -26.64
CA GLU A 412 44.43 -38.78 -25.58
C GLU A 412 44.50 -40.17 -24.94
N PRO A 413 45.72 -40.75 -24.71
CA PRO A 413 45.84 -42.02 -24.02
C PRO A 413 45.43 -41.89 -22.54
N ARG A 414 44.74 -42.94 -22.04
CA ARG A 414 44.36 -43.11 -20.62
C ARG A 414 45.53 -42.85 -19.69
N ASN A 415 45.61 -41.68 -19.09
CA ASN A 415 46.48 -41.45 -17.94
C ASN A 415 45.82 -40.61 -16.88
N THR A 416 45.39 -41.27 -15.94
CA THR A 416 45.33 -41.16 -14.45
C THR A 416 44.98 -39.86 -13.71
N PRO A 417 44.43 -40.09 -12.57
CA PRO A 417 43.42 -39.32 -11.92
C PRO A 417 43.95 -38.28 -10.98
N ASP A 418 43.22 -37.31 -10.96
CA ASP A 418 43.41 -36.12 -10.21
C ASP A 418 42.94 -36.19 -8.75
N HIS A 419 43.88 -35.97 -7.83
CA HIS A 419 43.63 -35.84 -6.39
C HIS A 419 43.21 -34.45 -5.97
N LEU A 420 43.14 -33.47 -6.87
CA LEU A 420 42.94 -32.07 -6.54
C LEU A 420 41.46 -31.62 -6.50
N ARG A 421 40.51 -32.37 -7.08
CA ARG A 421 39.08 -32.03 -7.04
C ARG A 421 38.30 -32.58 -5.83
N ARG A 422 38.91 -33.49 -5.05
CA ARG A 422 38.26 -34.13 -3.88
C ARG A 422 37.98 -33.19 -2.70
N SER A 423 38.70 -32.09 -2.57
CA SER A 423 38.55 -31.18 -1.42
C SER A 423 37.30 -30.28 -1.46
N GLN A 424 36.68 -30.11 -2.63
CA GLN A 424 35.48 -29.22 -2.75
C GLN A 424 34.17 -29.96 -2.54
N ILE A 425 34.10 -31.27 -2.74
CA ILE A 425 32.83 -32.03 -2.56
C ILE A 425 32.69 -32.50 -1.10
N ALA A 426 33.78 -32.80 -0.41
CA ALA A 426 33.76 -33.25 0.98
C ALA A 426 33.35 -32.17 2.00
N SER A 427 33.47 -30.88 1.66
CA SER A 427 33.10 -29.79 2.53
C SER A 427 31.58 -29.42 2.48
N LEU A 428 30.78 -30.12 1.69
CA LEU A 428 29.37 -29.88 1.50
C LEU A 428 28.46 -30.95 2.14
N SER A 429 29.05 -31.96 2.81
CA SER A 429 28.32 -33.03 3.50
C SER A 429 28.47 -33.02 5.04
N SER A 430 29.03 -31.95 5.60
CA SER A 430 29.10 -31.73 7.05
C SER A 430 28.14 -30.64 7.54
#